data_d65d962f3ad5262dc51ec6cc87087ad8
#
_entry.id   d65d962f3ad5262dc51ec6cc87087ad8
#
_cell.length_a   1.000
_cell.length_b   1.000
_cell.length_c   1.000
_cell.angle_alpha   90.00
_cell.angle_beta   90.00
_cell.angle_gamma   90.00
#
_symmetry.space_group_name_H-M   'P 1'
#
loop_
_entity.id
_entity.type
_entity.pdbx_description
1 polymer ?
#
loop_
_entity_poly.entity_id
_entity_poly.type
_entity_poly.pdbx_seq_one_letter_code
_entity_poly.pdbx_strand_id
1 'polypeptide(L)'
;VVIPANDEEELLPAALRAVLDAVAQLGRFRPEIHTSVTVVLDACVDGSRRVAGQFPQVALTEIERRSVGAARAHGVVVATAGEPASELDRLWLASTDADCVVPRDWLVRQVVLADVGVDLVIGTVEPDDALDPKTLARWWGLHQLRDGHPHVHGANLGVRLSAYVDCGGFEPVAVHEDVRLVERIRRSGAACLATSAVHVRTSGRTRGRTAGGFADYLGALSEQESLTG
;
A
#
# COMPACT_ATOMS: atom_id res chain seq x y z
N VAL A 1 7.11 -1.47 -7.07
CA VAL A 1 6.13 -0.81 -6.17
C VAL A 1 4.90 -0.44 -6.97
N VAL A 2 3.69 -0.70 -6.44
CA VAL A 2 2.41 -0.35 -7.08
C VAL A 2 1.63 0.61 -6.18
N ILE A 3 1.15 1.71 -6.77
CA ILE A 3 0.43 2.78 -6.08
C ILE A 3 -0.86 3.08 -6.86
N PRO A 4 -2.04 2.66 -6.36
CA PRO A 4 -3.32 3.08 -6.91
C PRO A 4 -3.59 4.54 -6.52
N ALA A 5 -4.16 5.33 -7.41
CA ALA A 5 -4.53 6.71 -7.17
C ALA A 5 -5.89 7.05 -7.82
N ASN A 6 -6.79 7.65 -7.05
CA ASN A 6 -8.05 8.20 -7.52
C ASN A 6 -8.25 9.58 -6.90
N ASP A 7 -8.09 10.64 -7.69
CA ASP A 7 -8.20 12.05 -7.28
C ASP A 7 -7.31 12.41 -6.07
N GLU A 8 -5.99 12.20 -6.18
CA GLU A 8 -5.00 12.41 -5.11
C GLU A 8 -4.00 13.53 -5.41
N GLU A 9 -4.37 14.57 -6.17
CA GLU A 9 -3.44 15.62 -6.60
C GLU A 9 -2.69 16.31 -5.44
N GLU A 10 -3.31 16.39 -4.25
CA GLU A 10 -2.74 17.05 -3.09
C GLU A 10 -1.72 16.19 -2.35
N LEU A 11 -1.99 14.88 -2.20
CA LEU A 11 -1.20 13.97 -1.37
C LEU A 11 -0.19 13.14 -2.15
N LEU A 12 -0.49 12.84 -3.41
CA LEU A 12 0.38 12.05 -4.29
C LEU A 12 1.82 12.58 -4.39
N PRO A 13 2.12 13.90 -4.40
CA PRO A 13 3.51 14.36 -4.43
C PRO A 13 4.33 13.93 -3.22
N ALA A 14 3.74 13.93 -2.03
CA ALA A 14 4.41 13.52 -0.80
C ALA A 14 4.63 12.00 -0.79
N ALA A 15 3.62 11.22 -1.18
CA ALA A 15 3.71 9.78 -1.32
C ALA A 15 4.82 9.36 -2.31
N LEU A 16 4.87 9.98 -3.49
CA LEU A 16 5.87 9.65 -4.51
C LEU A 16 7.30 10.01 -4.06
N ARG A 17 7.51 11.16 -3.39
CA ARG A 17 8.82 11.51 -2.84
C ARG A 17 9.27 10.47 -1.81
N ALA A 18 8.37 10.08 -0.90
CA ALA A 18 8.69 9.09 0.13
C ALA A 18 9.05 7.72 -0.47
N VAL A 19 8.30 7.27 -1.46
CA VAL A 19 8.59 6.01 -2.17
C VAL A 19 9.91 6.09 -2.92
N LEU A 20 10.20 7.18 -3.64
CA LEU A 20 11.46 7.36 -4.36
C LEU A 20 12.66 7.46 -3.40
N ASP A 21 12.49 8.07 -2.22
CA ASP A 21 13.50 8.06 -1.16
C ASP A 21 13.78 6.64 -0.64
N ALA A 22 12.72 5.82 -0.50
CA ALA A 22 12.86 4.41 -0.11
C ALA A 22 13.54 3.58 -1.20
N VAL A 23 13.24 3.83 -2.48
CA VAL A 23 13.93 3.23 -3.64
C VAL A 23 15.41 3.59 -3.63
N ALA A 24 15.74 4.88 -3.45
CA ALA A 24 17.12 5.33 -3.38
C ALA A 24 17.88 4.72 -2.19
N GLN A 25 17.21 4.52 -1.04
CA GLN A 25 17.80 3.87 0.11
C GLN A 25 18.05 2.38 -0.15
N LEU A 26 17.09 1.67 -0.78
CA LEU A 26 17.28 0.27 -1.17
C LEU A 26 18.44 0.12 -2.15
N GLY A 27 18.54 0.97 -3.17
CA GLY A 27 19.63 0.95 -4.14
C GLY A 27 21.01 1.18 -3.53
N ARG A 28 21.12 1.90 -2.38
CA ARG A 28 22.36 2.01 -1.62
C ARG A 28 22.67 0.76 -0.80
N PHE A 29 21.65 0.13 -0.25
CA PHE A 29 21.78 -1.06 0.58
C PHE A 29 21.98 -2.33 -0.24
N ARG A 30 21.26 -2.46 -1.36
CA ARG A 30 21.26 -3.62 -2.27
C ARG A 30 21.31 -3.13 -3.73
N PRO A 31 22.48 -2.72 -4.23
CA PRO A 31 22.62 -2.12 -5.56
C PRO A 31 22.27 -3.09 -6.71
N GLU A 32 22.25 -4.38 -6.45
CA GLU A 32 21.84 -5.41 -7.40
C GLU A 32 20.33 -5.53 -7.58
N ILE A 33 19.52 -4.91 -6.69
CA ILE A 33 18.06 -4.96 -6.78
C ILE A 33 17.56 -3.80 -7.65
N HIS A 34 16.94 -4.15 -8.77
CA HIS A 34 16.23 -3.18 -9.60
C HIS A 34 14.82 -2.94 -9.06
N THR A 35 14.44 -1.67 -8.96
CA THR A 35 13.12 -1.27 -8.46
C THR A 35 12.39 -0.44 -9.50
N SER A 36 11.16 -0.85 -9.84
CA SER A 36 10.20 -0.04 -10.60
C SER A 36 9.10 0.49 -9.70
N VAL A 37 8.60 1.69 -10.02
CA VAL A 37 7.45 2.31 -9.35
C VAL A 37 6.39 2.58 -10.39
N THR A 38 5.20 2.03 -10.18
CA THR A 38 4.04 2.17 -11.09
C THR A 38 2.89 2.83 -10.34
N VAL A 39 2.44 3.96 -10.85
CA VAL A 39 1.20 4.62 -10.41
C VAL A 39 0.08 4.27 -11.37
N VAL A 40 -1.04 3.84 -10.82
CA VAL A 40 -2.26 3.56 -11.58
C VAL A 40 -3.28 4.63 -11.26
N LEU A 41 -3.54 5.51 -12.22
CA LEU A 41 -4.56 6.54 -12.13
C LEU A 41 -5.90 5.90 -12.50
N ASP A 42 -6.80 5.73 -11.53
CA ASP A 42 -8.10 5.11 -11.76
C ASP A 42 -9.21 6.15 -11.76
N ALA A 43 -9.70 6.50 -12.96
CA ALA A 43 -10.78 7.45 -13.17
C ALA A 43 -10.55 8.82 -12.51
N CYS A 44 -9.29 9.31 -12.51
CA CYS A 44 -8.94 10.61 -11.96
C CYS A 44 -9.52 11.75 -12.82
N VAL A 45 -10.16 12.73 -12.17
CA VAL A 45 -10.70 13.92 -12.81
C VAL A 45 -10.02 15.21 -12.34
N ASP A 46 -9.12 15.10 -11.35
CA ASP A 46 -8.31 16.19 -10.78
C ASP A 46 -6.93 16.33 -11.47
N GLY A 47 -6.02 17.05 -10.83
CA GLY A 47 -4.65 17.23 -11.32
C GLY A 47 -3.69 16.06 -11.05
N SER A 48 -4.15 14.89 -10.57
CA SER A 48 -3.29 13.74 -10.23
C SER A 48 -2.36 13.33 -11.37
N ARG A 49 -2.86 13.28 -12.61
CA ARG A 49 -2.05 12.98 -13.80
C ARG A 49 -0.92 13.99 -14.00
N ARG A 50 -1.24 15.27 -13.89
CA ARG A 50 -0.25 16.36 -14.03
C ARG A 50 0.81 16.29 -12.95
N VAL A 51 0.40 15.98 -11.73
CA VAL A 51 1.30 15.85 -10.58
C VAL A 51 2.21 14.62 -10.73
N ALA A 52 1.67 13.46 -11.05
CA ALA A 52 2.43 12.24 -11.27
C ALA A 52 3.43 12.40 -12.43
N GLY A 53 3.07 13.11 -13.49
CA GLY A 53 3.94 13.42 -14.63
C GLY A 53 5.18 14.27 -14.29
N GLN A 54 5.26 14.86 -13.10
CA GLN A 54 6.46 15.56 -12.62
C GLN A 54 7.55 14.62 -12.10
N PHE A 55 7.26 13.33 -12.00
CA PHE A 55 8.16 12.29 -11.50
C PHE A 55 8.58 11.33 -12.63
N PRO A 56 9.59 11.67 -13.44
CA PRO A 56 9.96 10.88 -14.63
C PRO A 56 10.48 9.48 -14.31
N GLN A 57 10.78 9.19 -13.03
CA GLN A 57 11.22 7.87 -12.56
C GLN A 57 10.05 6.91 -12.32
N VAL A 58 8.81 7.40 -12.42
CA VAL A 58 7.60 6.65 -12.13
C VAL A 58 6.89 6.28 -13.42
N ALA A 59 6.56 5.02 -13.61
CA ALA A 59 5.70 4.57 -14.69
C ALA A 59 4.24 4.94 -14.39
N LEU A 60 3.55 5.53 -15.37
CA LEU A 60 2.14 5.90 -15.25
C LEU A 60 1.29 5.04 -16.16
N THR A 61 0.17 4.56 -15.63
CA THR A 61 -0.89 3.89 -16.39
C THR A 61 -2.25 4.36 -15.92
N GLU A 62 -3.26 4.23 -16.76
CA GLU A 62 -4.61 4.72 -16.47
C GLU A 62 -5.65 3.66 -16.71
N ILE A 63 -6.66 3.65 -15.86
CA ILE A 63 -7.85 2.81 -15.99
C ILE A 63 -9.09 3.62 -15.58
N GLU A 64 -10.27 3.11 -15.90
CA GLU A 64 -11.56 3.70 -15.52
C GLU A 64 -12.44 2.65 -14.84
N ARG A 65 -12.01 2.15 -13.67
CA ARG A 65 -12.68 1.09 -12.94
C ARG A 65 -13.32 1.54 -11.63
N ARG A 66 -12.81 2.63 -11.05
CA ARG A 66 -13.21 3.11 -9.71
C ARG A 66 -13.16 1.98 -8.68
N SER A 67 -12.09 1.21 -8.73
CA SER A 67 -11.87 0.02 -7.92
C SER A 67 -10.40 -0.12 -7.56
N VAL A 68 -10.09 0.04 -6.28
CA VAL A 68 -8.71 -0.06 -5.78
C VAL A 68 -8.10 -1.43 -6.07
N GLY A 69 -8.90 -2.50 -5.99
CA GLY A 69 -8.45 -3.84 -6.33
C GLY A 69 -8.11 -3.99 -7.82
N ALA A 70 -8.94 -3.41 -8.72
CA ALA A 70 -8.64 -3.37 -10.15
C ALA A 70 -7.39 -2.55 -10.45
N ALA A 71 -7.22 -1.41 -9.78
CA ALA A 71 -6.05 -0.56 -9.95
C ALA A 71 -4.77 -1.28 -9.51
N ARG A 72 -4.76 -1.91 -8.32
CA ARG A 72 -3.61 -2.70 -7.86
C ARG A 72 -3.30 -3.86 -8.81
N ALA A 73 -4.32 -4.65 -9.20
CA ALA A 73 -4.14 -5.76 -10.14
C ALA A 73 -3.54 -5.30 -11.47
N HIS A 74 -4.07 -4.21 -12.04
CA HIS A 74 -3.55 -3.62 -13.28
C HIS A 74 -2.11 -3.14 -13.12
N GLY A 75 -1.79 -2.48 -12.01
CA GLY A 75 -0.44 -2.01 -11.70
C GLY A 75 0.57 -3.15 -11.61
N VAL A 76 0.18 -4.29 -11.03
CA VAL A 76 1.05 -5.49 -11.01
C VAL A 76 1.30 -6.00 -12.42
N VAL A 77 0.26 -6.13 -13.25
CA VAL A 77 0.40 -6.57 -14.65
C VAL A 77 1.36 -5.66 -15.42
N VAL A 78 1.24 -4.33 -15.28
CA VAL A 78 2.13 -3.37 -15.94
C VAL A 78 3.54 -3.47 -15.39
N ALA A 79 3.71 -3.53 -14.07
CA ALA A 79 5.03 -3.56 -13.42
C ALA A 79 5.81 -4.85 -13.71
N THR A 80 5.13 -5.94 -14.04
CA THR A 80 5.74 -7.27 -14.29
C THR A 80 5.67 -7.68 -15.75
N ALA A 81 5.30 -6.75 -16.64
CA ALA A 81 5.22 -7.04 -18.07
C ALA A 81 6.59 -7.45 -18.64
N GLY A 82 6.65 -8.64 -19.21
CA GLY A 82 7.88 -9.21 -19.79
C GLY A 82 8.74 -10.02 -18.82
N GLU A 83 8.39 -10.09 -17.54
CA GLU A 83 9.09 -10.96 -16.60
C GLU A 83 8.74 -12.43 -16.86
N PRO A 84 9.73 -13.31 -16.99
CA PRO A 84 9.47 -14.73 -17.24
C PRO A 84 8.93 -15.41 -15.97
N ALA A 85 8.08 -16.42 -16.16
CA ALA A 85 7.48 -17.19 -15.04
C ALA A 85 8.55 -17.82 -14.12
N SER A 86 9.73 -18.12 -14.63
CA SER A 86 10.87 -18.66 -13.85
C SER A 86 11.48 -17.68 -12.84
N GLU A 87 11.18 -16.39 -12.96
CA GLU A 87 11.75 -15.34 -12.09
C GLU A 87 10.79 -14.87 -10.99
N LEU A 88 9.53 -15.35 -10.98
CA LEU A 88 8.49 -14.88 -10.04
C LEU A 88 8.89 -15.02 -8.55
N ASP A 89 9.66 -16.07 -8.21
CA ASP A 89 10.15 -16.28 -6.84
C ASP A 89 11.19 -15.23 -6.41
N ARG A 90 11.82 -14.56 -7.37
CA ARG A 90 12.83 -13.52 -7.13
C ARG A 90 12.25 -12.12 -7.10
N LEU A 91 11.00 -11.97 -7.55
CA LEU A 91 10.32 -10.69 -7.62
C LEU A 91 9.52 -10.43 -6.35
N TRP A 92 9.63 -9.20 -5.86
CA TRP A 92 8.91 -8.71 -4.70
C TRP A 92 7.98 -7.57 -5.08
N LEU A 93 6.69 -7.72 -4.80
CA LEU A 93 5.68 -6.69 -4.97
C LEU A 93 5.51 -5.94 -3.65
N ALA A 94 5.73 -4.64 -3.65
CA ALA A 94 5.39 -3.75 -2.55
C ALA A 94 4.19 -2.87 -2.96
N SER A 95 3.18 -2.78 -2.09
CA SER A 95 1.97 -1.96 -2.32
C SER A 95 1.84 -0.90 -1.24
N THR A 96 1.58 0.34 -1.66
CA THR A 96 1.21 1.47 -0.79
C THR A 96 0.17 2.33 -1.49
N ASP A 97 -0.44 3.28 -0.77
CA ASP A 97 -1.48 4.15 -1.33
C ASP A 97 -0.95 5.55 -1.68
N ALA A 98 -1.69 6.26 -2.51
CA ALA A 98 -1.31 7.57 -3.03
C ALA A 98 -1.37 8.70 -1.97
N ASP A 99 -1.93 8.42 -0.79
CA ASP A 99 -2.02 9.30 0.37
C ASP A 99 -1.13 8.84 1.55
N CYS A 100 -0.18 7.93 1.27
CA CYS A 100 0.68 7.33 2.26
C CYS A 100 2.12 7.82 2.16
N VAL A 101 2.75 8.03 3.32
CA VAL A 101 4.17 8.37 3.44
C VAL A 101 4.90 7.19 4.06
N VAL A 102 5.67 6.50 3.24
CA VAL A 102 6.49 5.36 3.65
C VAL A 102 7.81 5.85 4.26
N PRO A 103 8.39 5.19 5.28
CA PRO A 103 9.72 5.53 5.79
C PRO A 103 10.81 5.17 4.78
N ARG A 104 11.98 5.84 4.89
CA ARG A 104 13.09 5.63 3.93
C ARG A 104 13.60 4.19 3.88
N ASP A 105 13.50 3.45 4.96
CA ASP A 105 13.93 2.05 5.06
C ASP A 105 12.81 1.03 4.77
N TRP A 106 11.65 1.49 4.32
CA TRP A 106 10.46 0.67 4.05
C TRP A 106 10.74 -0.53 3.14
N LEU A 107 11.38 -0.29 1.99
CA LEU A 107 11.72 -1.37 1.05
C LEU A 107 12.88 -2.23 1.58
N VAL A 108 13.86 -1.62 2.27
CA VAL A 108 14.98 -2.36 2.89
C VAL A 108 14.45 -3.39 3.90
N ARG A 109 13.53 -2.99 4.77
CA ARG A 109 12.92 -3.89 5.75
C ARG A 109 12.17 -5.05 5.10
N GLN A 110 11.40 -4.75 4.05
CA GLN A 110 10.67 -5.79 3.31
C GLN A 110 11.62 -6.79 2.63
N VAL A 111 12.68 -6.30 1.96
CA VAL A 111 13.67 -7.15 1.30
C VAL A 111 14.42 -8.03 2.31
N VAL A 112 14.81 -7.50 3.45
CA VAL A 112 15.45 -8.29 4.53
C VAL A 112 14.54 -9.43 4.99
N LEU A 113 13.25 -9.19 5.12
CA LEU A 113 12.28 -10.23 5.48
C LEU A 113 12.08 -11.26 4.34
N ALA A 114 12.04 -10.79 3.09
CA ALA A 114 11.97 -11.67 1.93
C ALA A 114 13.19 -12.59 1.81
N ASP A 115 14.39 -12.08 2.13
CA ASP A 115 15.65 -12.84 2.09
C ASP A 115 15.71 -13.97 3.14
N VAL A 116 15.00 -13.82 4.26
CA VAL A 116 14.90 -14.88 5.28
C VAL A 116 13.70 -15.81 5.07
N GLY A 117 13.07 -15.75 3.89
CA GLY A 117 12.03 -16.70 3.46
C GLY A 117 10.60 -16.29 3.79
N VAL A 118 10.34 -15.01 4.12
CA VAL A 118 8.97 -14.50 4.23
C VAL A 118 8.40 -14.27 2.82
N ASP A 119 7.19 -14.76 2.57
CA ASP A 119 6.48 -14.61 1.30
C ASP A 119 5.46 -13.47 1.32
N LEU A 120 4.93 -13.15 2.50
CA LEU A 120 3.97 -12.05 2.70
C LEU A 120 4.33 -11.27 3.96
N VAL A 121 4.61 -9.99 3.80
CA VAL A 121 4.74 -9.01 4.88
C VAL A 121 3.47 -8.19 4.96
N ILE A 122 2.86 -8.16 6.14
CA ILE A 122 1.69 -7.35 6.46
C ILE A 122 2.17 -6.30 7.45
N GLY A 123 2.38 -5.07 6.97
CA GLY A 123 2.84 -3.97 7.78
C GLY A 123 1.69 -3.23 8.49
N THR A 124 2.05 -2.36 9.41
CA THR A 124 1.10 -1.50 10.13
C THR A 124 0.90 -0.18 9.41
N VAL A 125 -0.27 0.42 9.60
CA VAL A 125 -0.61 1.75 9.08
C VAL A 125 -1.08 2.61 10.26
N GLU A 126 -0.63 3.85 10.32
CA GLU A 126 -1.09 4.84 11.30
C GLU A 126 -1.59 6.11 10.60
N PRO A 127 -2.66 6.75 11.09
CA PRO A 127 -3.10 8.04 10.55
C PRO A 127 -2.07 9.14 10.90
N ASP A 128 -1.96 10.13 10.03
CA ASP A 128 -1.12 11.30 10.27
C ASP A 128 -1.79 12.35 11.19
N ASP A 129 -1.05 13.43 11.47
CA ASP A 129 -1.48 14.49 12.38
C ASP A 129 -2.59 15.39 11.79
N ALA A 130 -3.10 15.11 10.57
CA ALA A 130 -4.28 15.78 10.02
C ALA A 130 -5.58 15.30 10.70
N LEU A 131 -5.56 14.12 11.33
CA LEU A 131 -6.65 13.64 12.17
C LEU A 131 -6.71 14.48 13.46
N ASP A 132 -7.90 14.84 13.91
CA ASP A 132 -8.02 15.61 15.14
C ASP A 132 -7.42 14.83 16.34
N PRO A 133 -6.80 15.54 17.32
CA PRO A 133 -6.03 14.89 18.38
C PRO A 133 -6.83 13.92 19.26
N LYS A 134 -8.14 14.16 19.45
CA LYS A 134 -8.99 13.30 20.28
C LYS A 134 -9.30 11.99 19.54
N THR A 135 -9.68 12.09 18.27
CA THR A 135 -9.93 10.93 17.42
C THR A 135 -8.63 10.12 17.24
N LEU A 136 -7.48 10.78 17.10
CA LEU A 136 -6.18 10.11 17.05
C LEU A 136 -5.87 9.36 18.36
N ALA A 137 -6.10 9.99 19.51
CA ALA A 137 -5.90 9.32 20.81
C ALA A 137 -6.82 8.09 20.97
N ARG A 138 -8.07 8.20 20.52
CA ARG A 138 -9.01 7.08 20.51
C ARG A 138 -8.55 5.96 19.58
N TRP A 139 -8.08 6.32 18.38
CA TRP A 139 -7.54 5.37 17.43
C TRP A 139 -6.40 4.58 18.06
N TRP A 140 -5.44 5.26 18.73
CA TRP A 140 -4.35 4.61 19.46
C TRP A 140 -4.83 3.70 20.60
N GLY A 141 -5.92 4.05 21.27
CA GLY A 141 -6.54 3.20 22.30
C GLY A 141 -7.11 1.88 21.75
N LEU A 142 -7.53 1.88 20.48
CA LEU A 142 -8.11 0.71 19.80
C LEU A 142 -7.09 -0.11 18.99
N HIS A 143 -5.96 0.49 18.59
CA HIS A 143 -4.98 -0.12 17.70
C HIS A 143 -3.64 -0.29 18.40
N GLN A 144 -3.26 -1.54 18.64
CA GLN A 144 -1.94 -1.89 19.11
C GLN A 144 -1.09 -2.30 17.90
N LEU A 145 -0.21 -1.38 17.43
CA LEU A 145 0.71 -1.65 16.32
C LEU A 145 1.89 -2.48 16.83
N ARG A 146 1.72 -3.78 16.86
CA ARG A 146 2.73 -4.76 17.34
C ARG A 146 2.85 -5.93 16.39
N ASP A 147 3.90 -6.70 16.55
CA ASP A 147 4.05 -7.94 15.79
C ASP A 147 2.91 -8.92 16.08
N GLY A 148 2.46 -9.63 15.04
CA GLY A 148 1.30 -10.51 15.10
C GLY A 148 -0.05 -9.80 15.12
N HIS A 149 -0.11 -8.50 14.74
CA HIS A 149 -1.36 -7.76 14.65
C HIS A 149 -2.34 -8.39 13.65
N PRO A 150 -3.66 -8.25 13.86
CA PRO A 150 -4.67 -8.79 12.96
C PRO A 150 -4.97 -7.90 11.76
N HIS A 151 -4.50 -6.64 11.78
CA HIS A 151 -4.86 -5.63 10.80
C HIS A 151 -4.25 -5.93 9.43
N VAL A 152 -5.01 -5.68 8.37
CA VAL A 152 -4.57 -5.78 6.97
C VAL A 152 -4.88 -4.45 6.28
N HIS A 153 -3.88 -3.91 5.61
CA HIS A 153 -4.02 -2.66 4.85
C HIS A 153 -3.26 -2.78 3.53
N GLY A 154 -3.96 -2.64 2.41
CA GLY A 154 -3.35 -2.62 1.08
C GLY A 154 -2.30 -1.51 0.91
N ALA A 155 -2.39 -0.49 1.76
CA ALA A 155 -1.42 0.60 1.89
C ALA A 155 -0.04 0.15 2.40
N ASN A 156 0.10 -1.07 2.96
CA ASN A 156 1.38 -1.56 3.48
C ASN A 156 1.49 -3.09 3.40
N LEU A 157 1.56 -3.59 2.19
CA LEU A 157 1.79 -5.00 1.90
C LEU A 157 3.08 -5.20 1.10
N GLY A 158 3.81 -6.27 1.44
CA GLY A 158 4.89 -6.80 0.62
C GLY A 158 4.64 -8.28 0.35
N VAL A 159 4.75 -8.71 -0.91
CA VAL A 159 4.46 -10.11 -1.26
C VAL A 159 5.39 -10.61 -2.35
N ARG A 160 5.88 -11.85 -2.20
CA ARG A 160 6.62 -12.56 -3.24
C ARG A 160 5.69 -12.77 -4.43
N LEU A 161 6.16 -12.45 -5.63
CA LEU A 161 5.27 -12.43 -6.80
C LEU A 161 4.73 -13.82 -7.14
N SER A 162 5.48 -14.91 -6.91
CA SER A 162 4.95 -16.28 -7.05
C SER A 162 3.77 -16.53 -6.13
N ALA A 163 3.86 -16.21 -4.84
CA ALA A 163 2.76 -16.35 -3.89
C ALA A 163 1.53 -15.51 -4.27
N TYR A 164 1.77 -14.30 -4.81
CA TYR A 164 0.71 -13.44 -5.34
C TYR A 164 -0.01 -14.09 -6.53
N VAL A 165 0.73 -14.61 -7.51
CA VAL A 165 0.19 -15.23 -8.73
C VAL A 165 -0.54 -16.53 -8.39
N ASP A 166 0.05 -17.40 -7.58
CA ASP A 166 -0.53 -18.70 -7.19
C ASP A 166 -1.86 -18.54 -6.44
N CYS A 167 -2.03 -17.42 -5.74
CA CYS A 167 -3.27 -17.09 -5.04
C CYS A 167 -4.26 -16.25 -5.87
N GLY A 168 -4.00 -16.03 -7.17
CA GLY A 168 -4.90 -15.33 -8.08
C GLY A 168 -4.86 -13.80 -7.96
N GLY A 169 -3.92 -13.23 -7.21
CA GLY A 169 -3.68 -11.79 -7.13
C GLY A 169 -4.81 -10.97 -6.50
N PHE A 170 -4.76 -9.65 -6.68
CA PHE A 170 -5.83 -8.75 -6.23
C PHE A 170 -7.11 -8.97 -7.03
N GLU A 171 -8.23 -9.12 -6.34
CA GLU A 171 -9.56 -9.15 -6.96
C GLU A 171 -10.01 -7.74 -7.36
N PRO A 172 -10.74 -7.58 -8.49
CA PRO A 172 -11.21 -6.27 -8.96
C PRO A 172 -12.45 -5.80 -8.17
N VAL A 173 -12.33 -5.71 -6.85
CA VAL A 173 -13.38 -5.24 -5.93
C VAL A 173 -13.06 -3.86 -5.41
N ALA A 174 -14.08 -3.13 -4.98
CA ALA A 174 -13.94 -1.76 -4.52
C ALA A 174 -13.27 -1.66 -3.14
N VAL A 175 -13.45 -2.66 -2.27
CA VAL A 175 -12.92 -2.71 -0.90
C VAL A 175 -12.57 -4.14 -0.51
N HIS A 176 -11.64 -4.26 0.47
CA HIS A 176 -11.21 -5.53 1.05
C HIS A 176 -10.49 -6.48 0.08
N GLU A 177 -9.98 -5.99 -1.04
CA GLU A 177 -9.15 -6.77 -1.97
C GLU A 177 -7.87 -7.27 -1.29
N ASP A 178 -7.33 -6.47 -0.38
CA ASP A 178 -6.16 -6.73 0.45
C ASP A 178 -6.42 -7.85 1.46
N VAL A 179 -7.51 -7.77 2.21
CA VAL A 179 -7.93 -8.81 3.17
C VAL A 179 -8.12 -10.14 2.45
N ARG A 180 -8.84 -10.12 1.32
CA ARG A 180 -9.07 -11.33 0.52
C ARG A 180 -7.79 -11.94 -0.02
N LEU A 181 -6.84 -11.12 -0.50
CA LEU A 181 -5.55 -11.60 -0.95
C LEU A 181 -4.76 -12.23 0.20
N VAL A 182 -4.64 -11.52 1.33
CA VAL A 182 -3.92 -12.00 2.53
C VAL A 182 -4.51 -13.32 3.03
N GLU A 183 -5.84 -13.45 3.05
CA GLU A 183 -6.49 -14.70 3.46
C GLU A 183 -6.18 -15.86 2.51
N ARG A 184 -6.15 -15.65 1.20
CA ARG A 184 -5.79 -16.69 0.23
C ARG A 184 -4.34 -17.12 0.38
N ILE A 185 -3.41 -16.16 0.54
CA ILE A 185 -2.00 -16.45 0.76
C ILE A 185 -1.78 -17.20 2.09
N ARG A 186 -2.45 -16.81 3.17
CA ARG A 186 -2.38 -17.57 4.44
C ARG A 186 -2.87 -19.02 4.30
N ARG A 187 -3.95 -19.24 3.52
CA ARG A 187 -4.50 -20.59 3.29
C ARG A 187 -3.60 -21.45 2.40
N SER A 188 -2.77 -20.87 1.55
CA SER A 188 -1.81 -21.64 0.72
C SER A 188 -0.63 -22.21 1.54
N GLY A 189 -0.44 -21.78 2.78
CA GLY A 189 0.68 -22.18 3.62
C GLY A 189 1.97 -21.40 3.39
N ALA A 190 1.91 -20.30 2.61
CA ALA A 190 3.04 -19.38 2.43
C ALA A 190 3.47 -18.74 3.75
N ALA A 191 4.75 -18.40 3.87
CA ALA A 191 5.33 -17.80 5.06
C ALA A 191 4.86 -16.33 5.22
N CYS A 192 3.89 -16.09 6.11
CA CYS A 192 3.27 -14.81 6.36
C CYS A 192 3.77 -14.19 7.67
N LEU A 193 4.12 -12.90 7.64
CA LEU A 193 4.54 -12.15 8.81
C LEU A 193 3.74 -10.84 8.93
N ALA A 194 2.98 -10.70 10.02
CA ALA A 194 2.40 -9.42 10.44
C ALA A 194 3.37 -8.74 11.41
N THR A 195 3.85 -7.54 11.06
CA THR A 195 4.90 -6.89 11.84
C THR A 195 4.77 -5.37 11.88
N SER A 196 5.06 -4.80 13.04
CA SER A 196 5.20 -3.36 13.24
C SER A 196 6.55 -2.80 12.79
N ALA A 197 7.52 -3.66 12.48
CA ALA A 197 8.81 -3.25 11.93
C ALA A 197 8.67 -2.58 10.55
N VAL A 198 7.61 -2.88 9.80
CA VAL A 198 7.26 -2.20 8.55
C VAL A 198 5.99 -1.39 8.81
N HIS A 199 6.12 -0.08 8.97
CA HIS A 199 5.00 0.82 9.23
C HIS A 199 4.92 1.92 8.17
N VAL A 200 3.71 2.47 7.96
CA VAL A 200 3.42 3.53 6.99
C VAL A 200 2.48 4.54 7.65
N ARG A 201 2.68 5.83 7.38
CA ARG A 201 1.72 6.89 7.75
C ARG A 201 0.78 7.15 6.59
N THR A 202 -0.53 7.14 6.85
CA THR A 202 -1.57 7.45 5.88
C THR A 202 -2.29 8.74 6.26
N SER A 203 -3.00 9.35 5.33
CA SER A 203 -3.79 10.55 5.59
C SER A 203 -4.83 10.31 6.68
N GLY A 204 -4.86 11.22 7.66
CA GLY A 204 -5.88 11.27 8.72
C GLY A 204 -7.22 11.85 8.30
N ARG A 205 -7.48 11.99 6.98
CA ARG A 205 -8.76 12.48 6.46
C ARG A 205 -9.91 11.58 6.91
N THR A 206 -11.06 12.19 7.22
CA THR A 206 -12.27 11.50 7.69
C THR A 206 -13.33 11.33 6.60
N ARG A 207 -13.02 11.71 5.35
CA ARG A 207 -13.85 11.49 4.17
C ARG A 207 -13.01 10.87 3.08
N GLY A 208 -13.36 9.67 2.68
CA GLY A 208 -12.68 8.89 1.65
C GLY A 208 -13.32 9.05 0.28
N ARG A 209 -12.62 8.58 -0.75
CA ARG A 209 -13.14 8.45 -2.13
C ARG A 209 -13.77 7.08 -2.37
N THR A 210 -13.45 6.12 -1.51
CA THR A 210 -14.00 4.76 -1.55
C THR A 210 -14.85 4.53 -0.32
N ALA A 211 -16.14 4.26 -0.51
CA ALA A 211 -17.06 3.95 0.58
C ALA A 211 -16.61 2.68 1.33
N GLY A 212 -16.56 2.76 2.67
CA GLY A 212 -16.09 1.66 3.53
C GLY A 212 -14.57 1.53 3.64
N GLY A 213 -13.80 2.52 3.14
CA GLY A 213 -12.35 2.58 3.28
C GLY A 213 -11.89 3.12 4.65
N PHE A 214 -10.56 3.26 4.81
CA PHE A 214 -9.94 3.71 6.06
C PHE A 214 -10.40 5.11 6.50
N ALA A 215 -10.60 6.04 5.57
CA ALA A 215 -11.09 7.38 5.88
C ALA A 215 -12.51 7.37 6.47
N ASP A 216 -13.40 6.50 5.96
CA ASP A 216 -14.76 6.35 6.50
C ASP A 216 -14.72 5.75 7.91
N TYR A 217 -13.81 4.82 8.16
CA TYR A 217 -13.57 4.29 9.49
C TYR A 217 -13.12 5.40 10.48
N LEU A 218 -12.18 6.27 10.07
CA LEU A 218 -11.77 7.42 10.90
C LEU A 218 -12.91 8.41 11.10
N GLY A 219 -13.75 8.64 10.09
CA GLY A 219 -14.95 9.47 10.18
C GLY A 219 -15.95 8.94 11.22
N ALA A 220 -16.22 7.64 11.19
CA ALA A 220 -17.10 7.00 12.17
C ALA A 220 -16.54 7.08 13.61
N LEU A 221 -15.22 6.99 13.77
CA LEU A 221 -14.57 7.21 15.07
C LEU A 221 -14.77 8.64 15.59
N SER A 222 -14.67 9.64 14.70
CA SER A 222 -14.86 11.06 15.03
C SER A 222 -16.31 11.37 15.41
N GLU A 223 -17.29 10.82 14.70
CA GLU A 223 -18.72 11.05 14.95
C GLU A 223 -19.20 10.48 16.30
N GLN A 224 -18.66 9.34 16.71
CA GLN A 224 -19.00 8.72 18.00
C GLN A 224 -18.56 9.59 19.20
N GLU A 225 -17.61 10.50 19.06
CA GLU A 225 -17.26 11.48 20.08
C GLU A 225 -18.30 12.58 20.24
N SER A 226 -18.89 13.03 19.14
CA SER A 226 -19.90 14.10 19.16
C SER A 226 -21.20 13.71 19.88
N LEU A 227 -21.42 12.39 20.07
CA LEU A 227 -22.59 11.85 20.74
C LEU A 227 -22.36 11.57 22.24
N THR A 228 -21.13 11.63 22.74
CA THR A 228 -20.76 11.29 24.12
C THR A 228 -20.22 12.48 24.93
N GLY A 229 -20.10 13.64 24.33
CA GLY A 229 -19.68 14.92 24.95
C GLY A 229 -20.82 15.91 25.03
#